data_55ff55fa0b92c138ea34c2be9bf69ff9
#
_entry.id   55ff55fa0b92c138ea34c2be9bf69ff9
#
_cell.length_a   1.000
_cell.length_b   1.000
_cell.length_c   1.000
_cell.angle_alpha   90.00
_cell.angle_beta   90.00
_cell.angle_gamma   90.00
#
_symmetry.space_group_name_H-M   'P 1'
#
loop_
_entity.id
_entity.type
_entity.pdbx_description
1 polymer ?
#
loop_
_entity_poly.entity_id
_entity_poly.type
_entity_poly.pdbx_seq_one_letter_code
_entity_poly.pdbx_strand_id
1 'polypeptide(L)'
;MIFNHDLSRYRYQLAKQFNPPEGDRYYTPLDKPEPQFPSITGVLGADPESRNKLQAWRMRIGEQEAEEITKKSSELGTKVHEALEKLVLNQEVPEDDLGQGLPYYLSLIHI
;
A
#
# COMPACT_ATOMS: atom_id res chain seq x y z
N MET A 1 22.44 -4.65 -5.67
CA MET A 1 22.36 -3.39 -4.90
C MET A 1 22.12 -3.72 -3.44
N ILE A 2 22.91 -3.16 -2.55
CA ILE A 2 22.77 -3.36 -1.10
C ILE A 2 22.43 -2.02 -0.47
N PHE A 3 21.36 -2.00 0.32
CA PHE A 3 20.95 -0.80 1.05
C PHE A 3 21.59 -0.78 2.44
N ASN A 4 22.15 0.35 2.80
CA ASN A 4 22.72 0.58 4.13
C ASN A 4 21.67 1.28 5.00
N HIS A 5 21.30 0.64 6.10
CA HIS A 5 20.31 1.19 7.04
C HIS A 5 21.02 1.71 8.30
N ASP A 6 20.82 2.98 8.57
CA ASP A 6 21.29 3.58 9.83
C ASP A 6 20.16 3.47 10.88
N LEU A 7 20.17 2.36 11.59
CA LEU A 7 19.14 2.07 12.60
C LEU A 7 19.19 3.02 13.80
N SER A 8 20.32 3.74 13.99
CA SER A 8 20.45 4.70 15.10
C SER A 8 19.53 5.91 14.96
N ARG A 9 19.09 6.21 13.73
CA ARG A 9 18.19 7.32 13.42
C ARG A 9 16.69 6.95 13.53
N TYR A 10 16.38 5.67 13.61
CA TYR A 10 14.99 5.20 13.69
C TYR A 10 14.54 5.24 15.16
N ARG A 11 13.99 6.38 15.56
CA ARG A 11 13.39 6.57 16.89
C ARG A 11 11.88 6.48 16.87
N TYR A 12 11.30 6.01 15.78
CA TYR A 12 9.87 5.94 15.62
C TYR A 12 9.30 4.76 16.39
N GLN A 13 8.30 5.03 17.19
CA GLN A 13 7.49 3.95 17.76
C GLN A 13 6.68 3.32 16.63
N LEU A 14 6.72 2.00 16.56
CA LEU A 14 5.88 1.27 15.64
C LEU A 14 4.41 1.49 16.01
N ALA A 15 3.57 1.72 15.01
CA ALA A 15 2.15 1.87 15.21
C ALA A 15 1.44 0.52 15.06
N LYS A 16 0.38 0.33 15.82
CA LYS A 16 -0.49 -0.82 15.69
C LYS A 16 -1.59 -0.52 14.68
N GLN A 17 -1.75 -1.42 13.72
CA GLN A 17 -2.75 -1.29 12.65
C GLN A 17 -4.04 -2.01 13.02
N PHE A 18 -5.16 -1.34 12.82
CA PHE A 18 -6.49 -1.91 12.96
C PHE A 18 -7.25 -1.85 11.64
N ASN A 19 -7.83 -2.97 11.26
CA ASN A 19 -8.67 -3.11 10.07
C ASN A 19 -10.08 -3.47 10.54
N PRO A 20 -10.94 -2.49 10.88
CA PRO A 20 -12.30 -2.80 11.31
C PRO A 20 -13.11 -3.39 10.15
N PRO A 21 -14.11 -4.25 10.42
CA PRO A 21 -14.99 -4.78 9.38
C PRO A 21 -15.78 -3.69 8.66
N GLU A 22 -16.10 -2.62 9.36
CA GLU A 22 -16.74 -1.42 8.82
C GLU A 22 -15.88 -0.21 9.15
N GLY A 23 -15.69 0.66 8.17
CA GLY A 23 -14.90 1.86 8.31
C GLY A 23 -13.47 1.72 7.79
N ASP A 24 -12.73 2.79 7.89
CA ASP A 24 -11.39 2.88 7.35
C ASP A 24 -10.34 2.37 8.34
N ARG A 25 -9.24 1.87 7.78
CA ARG A 25 -8.07 1.48 8.56
C ARG A 25 -7.53 2.65 9.37
N TYR A 26 -7.16 2.39 10.62
CA TYR A 26 -6.53 3.38 11.47
C TYR A 26 -5.33 2.79 12.22
N TYR A 27 -4.53 3.66 12.79
CA TYR A 27 -3.32 3.30 13.53
C TYR A 27 -3.35 3.91 14.93
N THR A 28 -2.80 3.19 15.88
CA THR A 28 -2.60 3.67 17.24
C THR A 28 -1.14 3.47 17.66
N PRO A 29 -0.62 4.22 18.65
CA PRO A 29 0.65 3.86 19.26
C PRO A 29 0.62 2.44 19.83
N LEU A 30 1.77 1.75 19.86
CA LEU A 30 1.84 0.35 20.30
C LEU A 30 1.36 0.12 21.73
N ASP A 31 1.62 1.08 22.60
CA ASP A 31 1.41 0.99 24.05
C ASP A 31 0.14 1.70 24.54
N LYS A 32 -0.61 2.35 23.63
CA LYS A 32 -1.80 3.13 23.98
C LYS A 32 -2.91 2.90 22.96
N PRO A 33 -4.19 2.84 23.41
CA PRO A 33 -5.32 2.74 22.47
C PRO A 33 -5.67 4.07 21.80
N GLU A 34 -5.10 5.18 22.24
CA GLU A 34 -5.33 6.53 21.74
C GLU A 34 -4.01 7.31 21.64
N PRO A 35 -3.89 8.29 20.71
CA PRO A 35 -4.90 8.68 19.73
C PRO A 35 -5.02 7.70 18.55
N GLN A 36 -6.15 7.77 17.85
CA GLN A 36 -6.37 7.02 16.61
C GLN A 36 -6.01 7.91 15.42
N PHE A 37 -5.14 7.39 14.56
CA PHE A 37 -4.72 8.09 13.34
C PHE A 37 -5.33 7.39 12.13
N PRO A 38 -6.04 8.12 11.24
CA PRO A 38 -6.53 7.52 10.00
C PRO A 38 -5.37 7.14 9.08
N SER A 39 -5.60 6.13 8.23
CA SER A 39 -4.63 5.83 7.18
C SER A 39 -4.59 6.96 6.14
N ILE A 40 -3.44 7.12 5.48
CA ILE A 40 -3.32 8.14 4.44
C ILE A 40 -4.29 7.88 3.28
N THR A 41 -4.54 6.63 2.95
CA THR A 41 -5.52 6.26 1.92
C THR A 41 -6.94 6.58 2.36
N GLY A 42 -7.26 6.45 3.65
CA GLY A 42 -8.55 6.86 4.20
C GLY A 42 -8.76 8.37 4.10
N VAL A 43 -7.73 9.15 4.40
CA VAL A 43 -7.78 10.63 4.26
C VAL A 43 -7.95 11.03 2.80
N LEU A 44 -7.19 10.45 1.90
CA LEU A 44 -7.28 10.73 0.45
C LEU A 44 -8.63 10.29 -0.12
N GLY A 45 -9.17 9.16 0.34
CA GLY A 45 -10.46 8.65 -0.08
C GLY A 45 -11.65 9.46 0.43
N ALA A 46 -11.45 10.36 1.38
CA ALA A 46 -12.48 11.28 1.86
C ALA A 46 -12.75 12.45 0.90
N ASP A 47 -11.87 12.67 -0.09
CA ASP A 47 -12.07 13.73 -1.07
C ASP A 47 -13.29 13.44 -1.98
N PRO A 48 -14.32 14.33 -1.99
CA PRO A 48 -15.52 14.10 -2.79
C PRO A 48 -15.26 14.00 -4.30
N GLU A 49 -14.31 14.74 -4.81
CA GLU A 49 -13.97 14.72 -6.24
C GLU A 49 -13.40 13.37 -6.65
N SER A 50 -12.49 12.84 -5.88
CA SER A 50 -11.91 11.51 -6.11
C SER A 50 -12.96 10.40 -6.04
N ARG A 51 -13.88 10.49 -5.07
CA ARG A 51 -15.00 9.54 -4.94
C ARG A 51 -15.92 9.60 -6.15
N ASN A 52 -16.26 10.80 -6.61
CA ASN A 52 -17.15 10.99 -7.77
C ASN A 52 -16.52 10.43 -9.04
N LYS A 53 -15.23 10.65 -9.26
CA LYS A 53 -14.49 10.10 -10.39
C LYS A 53 -14.47 8.58 -10.37
N LEU A 54 -14.21 7.99 -9.22
CA LEU A 54 -14.20 6.54 -9.05
C LEU A 54 -15.59 5.93 -9.30
N GLN A 55 -16.62 6.56 -8.76
CA GLN A 55 -18.00 6.10 -8.95
C GLN A 55 -18.42 6.21 -10.43
N ALA A 56 -18.09 7.31 -11.10
CA ALA A 56 -18.36 7.49 -12.53
C ALA A 56 -17.65 6.42 -13.36
N TRP A 57 -16.40 6.10 -13.04
CA TRP A 57 -15.66 5.02 -13.69
C TRP A 57 -16.32 3.67 -13.49
N ARG A 58 -16.74 3.34 -12.26
CA ARG A 58 -17.46 2.09 -11.95
C ARG A 58 -18.76 1.97 -12.73
N MET A 59 -19.52 3.05 -12.82
CA MET A 59 -20.76 3.08 -13.59
C MET A 59 -20.54 2.88 -15.09
N ARG A 60 -19.43 3.40 -15.62
CA ARG A 60 -19.11 3.31 -17.04
C ARG A 60 -18.73 1.89 -17.48
N ILE A 61 -17.95 1.17 -16.68
CA ILE A 61 -17.47 -0.17 -17.05
C ILE A 61 -18.30 -1.30 -16.47
N GLY A 62 -19.17 -1.04 -15.51
CA GLY A 62 -19.95 -2.03 -14.78
C GLY A 62 -19.29 -2.46 -13.47
N GLU A 63 -20.11 -2.78 -12.48
CA GLU A 63 -19.66 -3.11 -11.12
C GLU A 63 -18.78 -4.36 -11.10
N GLN A 64 -19.19 -5.41 -11.81
CA GLN A 64 -18.44 -6.67 -11.85
C GLN A 64 -17.04 -6.50 -12.44
N GLU A 65 -16.93 -5.81 -13.56
CA GLU A 65 -15.66 -5.56 -14.23
C GLU A 65 -14.78 -4.63 -13.39
N ALA A 66 -15.37 -3.62 -12.72
CA ALA A 66 -14.68 -2.74 -11.80
C ALA A 66 -14.08 -3.51 -10.61
N GLU A 67 -14.82 -4.46 -10.05
CA GLU A 67 -14.32 -5.30 -8.96
C GLU A 67 -13.17 -6.20 -9.42
N GLU A 68 -13.26 -6.79 -10.60
CA GLU A 68 -12.19 -7.63 -11.14
C GLU A 68 -10.90 -6.83 -11.36
N ILE A 69 -11.00 -5.65 -11.95
CA ILE A 69 -9.84 -4.77 -12.17
C ILE A 69 -9.25 -4.32 -10.83
N THR A 70 -10.09 -3.93 -9.89
CA THR A 70 -9.65 -3.50 -8.55
C THR A 70 -8.93 -4.63 -7.83
N LYS A 71 -9.47 -5.84 -7.90
CA LYS A 71 -8.87 -7.04 -7.29
C LYS A 71 -7.51 -7.34 -7.90
N LYS A 72 -7.40 -7.38 -9.21
CA LYS A 72 -6.14 -7.64 -9.92
C LYS A 72 -5.09 -6.57 -9.62
N SER A 73 -5.48 -5.32 -9.62
CA SER A 73 -4.59 -4.21 -9.30
C SER A 73 -4.09 -4.25 -7.85
N SER A 74 -4.99 -4.59 -6.92
CA SER A 74 -4.64 -4.74 -5.51
C SER A 74 -3.67 -5.91 -5.27
N GLU A 75 -3.91 -7.05 -5.90
CA GLU A 75 -3.03 -8.21 -5.81
C GLU A 75 -1.64 -7.91 -6.40
N LEU A 76 -1.59 -7.26 -7.55
CA LEU A 76 -0.33 -6.84 -8.15
C LEU A 76 0.40 -5.84 -7.27
N GLY A 77 -0.29 -4.84 -6.75
CA GLY A 77 0.28 -3.84 -5.85
C GLY A 77 0.86 -4.48 -4.58
N THR A 78 0.18 -5.45 -3.99
CA THR A 78 0.66 -6.19 -2.82
C THR A 78 1.96 -6.93 -3.15
N LYS A 79 2.01 -7.62 -4.28
CA LYS A 79 3.23 -8.33 -4.71
C LYS A 79 4.40 -7.38 -4.95
N VAL A 80 4.16 -6.26 -5.60
CA VAL A 80 5.19 -5.24 -5.86
C VAL A 80 5.73 -4.68 -4.55
N HIS A 81 4.85 -4.32 -3.62
CA HIS A 81 5.25 -3.79 -2.31
C HIS A 81 6.05 -4.81 -1.50
N GLU A 82 5.62 -6.06 -1.45
CA GLU A 82 6.34 -7.12 -0.75
C GLU A 82 7.74 -7.35 -1.33
N ALA A 83 7.84 -7.35 -2.65
CA ALA A 83 9.11 -7.55 -3.32
C ALA A 83 10.05 -6.35 -3.11
N LEU A 84 9.53 -5.12 -3.14
CA LEU A 84 10.30 -3.92 -2.83
C LEU A 84 10.78 -3.90 -1.37
N GLU A 85 9.93 -4.31 -0.44
CA GLU A 85 10.29 -4.44 0.96
C GLU A 85 11.46 -5.42 1.14
N LYS A 86 11.37 -6.60 0.53
CA LYS A 86 12.45 -7.57 0.55
C LYS A 86 13.75 -7.02 -0.04
N LEU A 87 13.64 -6.31 -1.17
CA LEU A 87 14.81 -5.70 -1.82
C LEU A 87 15.47 -4.67 -0.93
N VAL A 88 14.71 -3.79 -0.30
CA VAL A 88 15.22 -2.75 0.62
C VAL A 88 15.83 -3.38 1.86
N LEU A 89 15.28 -4.50 2.35
CA LEU A 89 15.81 -5.24 3.50
C LEU A 89 16.98 -6.18 3.14
N ASN A 90 17.48 -6.13 1.91
CA ASN A 90 18.56 -6.98 1.40
C ASN A 90 18.22 -8.49 1.43
N GLN A 91 16.97 -8.83 1.26
CA GLN A 91 16.47 -10.19 1.16
C GLN A 91 16.36 -10.63 -0.31
N GLU A 92 16.37 -11.93 -0.55
CA GLU A 92 16.13 -12.47 -1.89
C GLU A 92 14.68 -12.25 -2.32
N VAL A 93 14.51 -11.86 -3.59
CA VAL A 93 13.19 -11.68 -4.19
C VAL A 93 12.96 -12.80 -5.20
N PRO A 94 11.85 -13.56 -5.11
CA PRO A 94 11.52 -14.57 -6.09
C PRO A 94 11.39 -13.99 -7.51
N GLU A 95 11.92 -14.69 -8.51
CA GLU A 95 11.86 -14.23 -9.90
C GLU A 95 10.43 -14.03 -10.42
N ASP A 96 9.50 -14.88 -9.97
CA ASP A 96 8.09 -14.77 -10.34
C ASP A 96 7.46 -13.45 -9.88
N ASP A 97 7.86 -12.98 -8.69
CA ASP A 97 7.41 -11.69 -8.17
C ASP A 97 8.05 -10.52 -8.93
N LEU A 98 9.29 -10.68 -9.38
CA LEU A 98 9.98 -9.69 -10.21
C LEU A 98 9.38 -9.60 -11.61
N GLY A 99 8.96 -10.74 -12.21
CA GLY A 99 8.51 -10.80 -13.59
C GLY A 99 7.32 -9.88 -13.89
N GLN A 100 6.35 -9.81 -13.01
CA GLN A 100 5.16 -8.97 -13.17
C GLN A 100 5.38 -7.52 -12.74
N GLY A 101 6.23 -7.32 -11.74
CA GLY A 101 6.49 -6.00 -11.15
C GLY A 101 7.73 -5.30 -11.68
N LEU A 102 8.51 -5.94 -12.58
CA LEU A 102 9.79 -5.43 -13.04
C LEU A 102 9.78 -3.98 -13.55
N PRO A 103 8.79 -3.54 -14.37
CA PRO A 103 8.73 -2.15 -14.79
C PRO A 103 8.60 -1.16 -13.63
N TYR A 104 7.88 -1.53 -12.58
CA TYR A 104 7.70 -0.71 -11.38
C TYR A 104 8.99 -0.62 -10.56
N TYR A 105 9.73 -1.73 -10.43
CA TYR A 105 11.02 -1.75 -9.74
C TYR A 105 12.04 -0.86 -10.44
N LEU A 106 12.13 -0.97 -11.75
CA LEU A 106 13.05 -0.15 -12.53
C LEU A 106 12.72 1.34 -12.41
N SER A 107 11.44 1.70 -12.38
CA SER A 107 10.98 3.06 -12.17
C SER A 107 11.41 3.61 -10.80
N LEU A 108 11.34 2.80 -9.75
CA LEU A 108 11.67 3.22 -8.39
C LEU A 108 13.18 3.22 -8.10
N ILE A 109 13.93 2.34 -8.72
CA ILE A 109 15.39 2.25 -8.56
C ILE A 109 16.09 3.40 -9.26
N HIS A 110 15.54 3.91 -10.35
CA HIS A 110 16.11 5.03 -11.11
C HIS A 110 15.73 6.42 -10.58
N ILE A 111 14.94 6.49 -9.55
CA ILE A 111 14.70 7.73 -8.81
C ILE A 111 15.85 7.93 -7.83
#